data_4fac9025e04c296eae0c98b95210daa5
#
_entry.id   4fac9025e04c296eae0c98b95210daa5
#
_cell.length_a   1.000
_cell.length_b   1.000
_cell.length_c   1.000
_cell.angle_alpha   90.00
_cell.angle_beta   90.00
_cell.angle_gamma   90.00
#
_symmetry.space_group_name_H-M   'P 1'
#
loop_
_entity.id
_entity.type
_entity.pdbx_description
1 polymer ?
#
loop_
_entity_poly.entity_id
_entity_poly.type
_entity_poly.pdbx_seq_one_letter_code
_entity_poly.pdbx_strand_id
1 'polypeptide(L)'
;MIQYAEDLAYLRQHVKVVELSSGHARVAVVPDWQGRVMTSTTDAENGRSLGWLHRENIAAGIRPEAERTGLAKHIHVFGGEERLWFGPEGGPFSLFFPPGVPQEFSHWKTPALIDTEPFAIESSSPSSVAFSRAAKMNNRAGAAFSFDIRREVEILDQIGIAGALGISPADSTGAVAYRTKNRVTNTGDAAWTKESGLISIWMLGMFPPTEGSILVLPLKPGAEGVPNTNYTGFGQIPPERAVVKGDHLFFKGDGKERGKLGVPPSRAMAWCGCWQSDIGVLTLVHTPLPADPAAQPYVDSQWKEDGDPYAGDVINAYNDGPPEPGAKPLGPFFELETSSPALALAPGASYEHQQTTFHFTGSRETLDPIARKCLGVGLEAIEKAFAK
;
A
#
# COMPACT_ATOMS: atom_id res chain seq x y z
N MET A 1 -5.02 21.43 -8.39
CA MET A 1 -4.96 19.96 -8.63
C MET A 1 -3.75 19.72 -9.50
N ILE A 2 -2.85 18.82 -9.10
CA ILE A 2 -1.57 18.59 -9.80
C ILE A 2 -1.83 17.68 -11.01
N GLN A 3 -1.28 18.05 -12.17
CA GLN A 3 -1.33 17.23 -13.37
C GLN A 3 -0.21 16.20 -13.38
N TYR A 4 -0.47 15.05 -14.01
CA TYR A 4 0.53 13.98 -14.14
C TYR A 4 1.81 14.48 -14.84
N ALA A 5 1.68 15.25 -15.91
CA ALA A 5 2.82 15.80 -16.63
C ALA A 5 3.74 16.67 -15.75
N GLU A 6 3.16 17.40 -14.78
CA GLU A 6 3.94 18.21 -13.83
C GLU A 6 4.72 17.34 -12.85
N ASP A 7 4.08 16.29 -12.29
CA ASP A 7 4.75 15.35 -11.38
C ASP A 7 5.80 14.53 -12.10
N LEU A 8 5.52 14.07 -13.33
CA LEU A 8 6.49 13.35 -14.16
C LEU A 8 7.72 14.21 -14.46
N ALA A 9 7.51 15.46 -14.89
CA ALA A 9 8.60 16.40 -15.14
C ALA A 9 9.41 16.68 -13.88
N TYR A 10 8.74 16.81 -12.74
CA TYR A 10 9.38 17.00 -11.45
C TYR A 10 10.21 15.79 -11.02
N LEU A 11 9.67 14.58 -11.12
CA LEU A 11 10.40 13.34 -10.80
C LEU A 11 11.66 13.19 -11.66
N ARG A 12 11.57 13.45 -12.98
CA ARG A 12 12.69 13.36 -13.92
C ARG A 12 13.85 14.34 -13.64
N GLN A 13 13.60 15.39 -12.87
CA GLN A 13 14.66 16.31 -12.42
C GLN A 13 15.50 15.73 -11.26
N HIS A 14 14.97 14.76 -10.52
CA HIS A 14 15.58 14.28 -9.28
C HIS A 14 15.99 12.81 -9.34
N VAL A 15 15.25 11.98 -10.09
CA VAL A 15 15.45 10.51 -10.13
C VAL A 15 15.24 9.95 -11.53
N LYS A 16 15.75 8.73 -11.75
CA LYS A 16 15.44 7.97 -12.97
C LYS A 16 14.00 7.52 -12.93
N VAL A 17 13.24 7.78 -14.01
CA VAL A 17 11.85 7.34 -14.15
C VAL A 17 11.71 6.42 -15.36
N VAL A 18 11.09 5.27 -15.16
CA VAL A 18 10.55 4.41 -16.21
C VAL A 18 9.07 4.72 -16.31
N GLU A 19 8.62 5.18 -17.48
CA GLU A 19 7.22 5.47 -17.74
C GLU A 19 6.62 4.33 -18.56
N LEU A 20 5.58 3.70 -18.02
CA LEU A 20 4.79 2.68 -18.72
C LEU A 20 3.55 3.31 -19.35
N SER A 21 3.09 2.75 -20.46
CA SER A 21 1.98 3.30 -21.23
C SER A 21 1.04 2.24 -21.77
N SER A 22 -0.27 2.56 -21.78
CA SER A 22 -1.33 1.78 -22.41
C SER A 22 -2.42 2.75 -22.90
N GLY A 23 -2.55 2.97 -24.20
CA GLY A 23 -3.41 4.02 -24.73
C GLY A 23 -3.07 5.39 -24.15
N HIS A 24 -4.04 6.06 -23.54
CA HIS A 24 -3.85 7.35 -22.84
C HIS A 24 -3.31 7.20 -21.43
N ALA A 25 -3.40 6.03 -20.83
CA ALA A 25 -2.94 5.78 -19.45
C ALA A 25 -1.42 5.75 -19.34
N ARG A 26 -0.90 6.23 -18.20
CA ARG A 26 0.54 6.25 -17.87
C ARG A 26 0.77 5.84 -16.42
N VAL A 27 1.94 5.23 -16.19
CA VAL A 27 2.42 4.86 -14.84
C VAL A 27 3.89 5.23 -14.74
N ALA A 28 4.26 6.02 -13.75
CA ALA A 28 5.64 6.45 -13.48
C ALA A 28 6.28 5.55 -12.41
N VAL A 29 7.32 4.82 -12.76
CA VAL A 29 8.02 3.88 -11.87
C VAL A 29 9.45 4.35 -11.64
N VAL A 30 9.91 4.33 -10.37
CA VAL A 30 11.25 4.80 -9.96
C VAL A 30 12.12 3.63 -9.50
N PRO A 31 13.12 3.21 -10.30
CA PRO A 31 14.04 2.14 -9.96
C PRO A 31 14.86 2.42 -8.70
N ASP A 32 15.27 3.69 -8.52
CA ASP A 32 16.09 4.14 -7.40
C ASP A 32 15.42 3.97 -6.04
N TRP A 33 14.09 3.82 -6.02
CA TRP A 33 13.27 3.57 -4.85
C TRP A 33 12.48 2.26 -4.99
N GLN A 34 13.18 1.12 -5.06
CA GLN A 34 12.62 -0.25 -5.08
C GLN A 34 11.65 -0.55 -6.24
N GLY A 35 11.78 0.12 -7.39
CA GLY A 35 10.77 0.01 -8.45
C GLY A 35 9.40 0.53 -8.00
N ARG A 36 9.38 1.57 -7.16
CA ARG A 36 8.17 2.20 -6.61
C ARG A 36 7.34 2.81 -7.72
N VAL A 37 6.04 2.52 -7.73
CA VAL A 37 5.10 3.28 -8.55
C VAL A 37 4.86 4.61 -7.85
N MET A 38 5.28 5.71 -8.47
CA MET A 38 5.16 7.03 -7.84
C MET A 38 3.79 7.64 -8.10
N THR A 39 3.35 7.59 -9.35
CA THR A 39 2.03 8.11 -9.74
C THR A 39 1.59 7.51 -11.06
N SER A 40 0.29 7.57 -11.32
CA SER A 40 -0.33 7.18 -12.56
C SER A 40 -1.35 8.22 -13.03
N THR A 41 -1.87 8.05 -14.24
CA THR A 41 -2.95 8.87 -14.79
C THR A 41 -3.77 8.10 -15.81
N THR A 42 -5.05 8.46 -15.91
CA THR A 42 -5.95 7.95 -16.95
C THR A 42 -5.78 8.66 -18.30
N ASP A 43 -5.16 9.84 -18.29
CA ASP A 43 -4.90 10.67 -19.48
C ASP A 43 -3.54 11.35 -19.37
N ALA A 44 -2.61 11.00 -20.26
CA ALA A 44 -1.24 11.50 -20.26
C ALA A 44 -1.14 13.01 -20.47
N GLU A 45 -2.04 13.61 -21.25
CA GLU A 45 -1.98 15.01 -21.66
C GLU A 45 -2.61 15.93 -20.63
N ASN A 46 -3.80 15.57 -20.12
CA ASN A 46 -4.62 16.45 -19.30
C ASN A 46 -5.04 15.83 -17.96
N GLY A 47 -4.60 14.58 -17.71
CA GLY A 47 -5.01 13.82 -16.55
C GLY A 47 -4.30 14.28 -15.27
N ARG A 48 -4.99 14.07 -14.16
CA ARG A 48 -4.43 14.31 -12.84
C ARG A 48 -3.39 13.28 -12.45
N SER A 49 -2.48 13.66 -11.59
CA SER A 49 -1.61 12.77 -10.83
C SER A 49 -2.43 12.06 -9.76
N LEU A 50 -2.41 10.71 -9.74
CA LEU A 50 -3.24 9.89 -8.87
C LEU A 50 -2.48 9.37 -7.65
N GLY A 51 -1.14 9.39 -7.66
CA GLY A 51 -0.28 9.11 -6.52
C GLY A 51 0.04 10.37 -5.72
N TRP A 52 0.25 10.21 -4.40
CA TRP A 52 0.73 11.30 -3.57
C TRP A 52 2.27 11.36 -3.58
N LEU A 53 2.85 12.54 -3.86
CA LEU A 53 4.28 12.80 -3.89
C LEU A 53 4.67 13.87 -2.86
N HIS A 54 5.72 13.62 -2.08
CA HIS A 54 6.30 14.62 -1.19
C HIS A 54 7.43 15.37 -1.88
N ARG A 55 7.07 16.40 -2.65
CA ARG A 55 8.02 17.11 -3.52
C ARG A 55 9.25 17.66 -2.77
N GLU A 56 9.09 18.19 -1.56
CA GLU A 56 10.22 18.70 -0.77
C GLU A 56 11.21 17.60 -0.40
N ASN A 57 10.72 16.42 0.02
CA ASN A 57 11.59 15.29 0.35
C ASN A 57 12.26 14.71 -0.89
N ILE A 58 11.56 14.66 -2.02
CA ILE A 58 12.12 14.24 -3.32
C ILE A 58 13.25 15.16 -3.72
N ALA A 59 13.07 16.49 -3.64
CA ALA A 59 14.14 17.47 -3.94
C ALA A 59 15.32 17.36 -2.96
N ALA A 60 15.07 17.09 -1.69
CA ALA A 60 16.12 16.89 -0.69
C ALA A 60 16.94 15.60 -0.91
N GLY A 61 16.35 14.60 -1.60
CA GLY A 61 16.98 13.33 -1.91
C GLY A 61 17.34 12.50 -0.69
N ILE A 62 18.21 11.50 -0.90
CA ILE A 62 18.73 10.65 0.17
C ILE A 62 19.87 11.37 0.86
N ARG A 63 19.71 11.65 2.17
CA ARG A 63 20.73 12.30 2.99
C ARG A 63 21.58 11.29 3.75
N PRO A 64 22.90 11.52 3.90
CA PRO A 64 23.75 10.74 4.80
C PRO A 64 23.17 10.67 6.22
N GLU A 65 23.39 9.58 6.93
CA GLU A 65 22.77 9.39 8.26
C GLU A 65 23.16 10.50 9.25
N ALA A 66 24.41 10.97 9.21
CA ALA A 66 24.92 12.06 10.05
C ALA A 66 24.23 13.42 9.81
N GLU A 67 23.63 13.61 8.63
CA GLU A 67 22.93 14.84 8.23
C GLU A 67 21.41 14.75 8.38
N ARG A 68 20.89 13.57 8.76
CA ARG A 68 19.46 13.38 8.92
C ARG A 68 18.95 14.04 10.19
N THR A 69 17.91 14.85 10.06
CA THR A 69 17.24 15.52 11.16
C THR A 69 15.74 15.29 11.09
N GLY A 70 15.02 15.45 12.18
CA GLY A 70 13.58 15.29 12.23
C GLY A 70 13.15 13.91 11.70
N LEU A 71 12.09 13.88 10.92
CA LEU A 71 11.49 12.64 10.39
C LEU A 71 12.45 11.84 9.49
N ALA A 72 13.36 12.51 8.78
CA ALA A 72 14.33 11.82 7.91
C ALA A 72 15.32 10.92 8.67
N LYS A 73 15.41 11.01 10.01
CA LYS A 73 16.13 10.03 10.82
C LYS A 73 15.49 8.63 10.77
N HIS A 74 14.21 8.57 10.50
CA HIS A 74 13.37 7.39 10.60
C HIS A 74 12.99 6.85 9.23
N ILE A 75 12.59 7.72 8.30
CA ILE A 75 12.07 7.38 6.98
C ILE A 75 12.26 8.55 6.00
N HIS A 76 12.52 8.23 4.72
CA HIS A 76 12.43 9.20 3.63
C HIS A 76 11.03 9.11 3.02
N VAL A 77 10.15 10.01 3.43
CA VAL A 77 8.76 10.03 2.95
C VAL A 77 8.73 10.66 1.55
N PHE A 78 9.04 9.89 0.51
CA PHE A 78 8.98 10.36 -0.88
C PHE A 78 7.56 10.32 -1.46
N GLY A 79 6.67 9.56 -0.85
CA GLY A 79 5.35 9.24 -1.40
C GLY A 79 5.39 7.98 -2.26
N GLY A 80 4.41 7.87 -3.12
CA GLY A 80 4.29 6.79 -4.09
C GLY A 80 2.99 6.01 -3.98
N GLU A 81 2.38 5.81 -5.12
CA GLU A 81 1.10 5.14 -5.31
C GLU A 81 1.16 3.65 -4.95
N GLU A 82 2.37 3.05 -5.02
CA GLU A 82 2.61 1.71 -4.50
C GLU A 82 4.07 1.51 -4.10
N ARG A 83 4.29 1.10 -2.84
CA ARG A 83 5.59 0.79 -2.25
C ARG A 83 5.64 -0.67 -1.86
N LEU A 84 6.79 -1.32 -2.10
CA LEU A 84 7.09 -2.66 -1.60
C LEU A 84 7.81 -2.55 -0.26
N TRP A 85 7.18 -3.02 0.79
CA TRP A 85 7.77 -3.17 2.12
C TRP A 85 7.74 -4.62 2.59
N PHE A 86 8.35 -4.85 3.75
CA PHE A 86 8.31 -6.13 4.47
C PHE A 86 7.83 -5.89 5.89
N GLY A 87 6.93 -6.77 6.36
CA GLY A 87 6.50 -6.84 7.75
C GLY A 87 7.20 -8.01 8.48
N PRO A 88 7.11 -8.02 9.84
CA PRO A 88 6.32 -7.10 10.67
C PRO A 88 7.02 -5.77 10.96
N GLU A 89 6.22 -4.70 11.10
CA GLU A 89 6.72 -3.40 11.51
C GLU A 89 7.05 -3.39 13.01
N GLY A 90 6.17 -3.90 13.84
CA GLY A 90 6.33 -4.02 15.28
C GLY A 90 6.42 -5.47 15.77
N GLY A 91 6.25 -5.66 17.06
CA GLY A 91 6.27 -6.96 17.71
C GLY A 91 7.66 -7.53 17.96
N PRO A 92 7.72 -8.77 18.51
CA PRO A 92 8.99 -9.40 18.90
C PRO A 92 9.93 -9.68 17.73
N PHE A 93 9.40 -9.75 16.51
CA PHE A 93 10.15 -10.03 15.27
C PHE A 93 10.25 -8.84 14.33
N SER A 94 10.02 -7.62 14.82
CA SER A 94 10.06 -6.38 14.04
C SER A 94 11.31 -6.27 13.16
N LEU A 95 11.13 -5.75 11.96
CA LEU A 95 12.21 -5.37 11.04
C LEU A 95 12.63 -3.89 11.20
N PHE A 96 11.89 -3.09 12.00
CA PHE A 96 12.02 -1.64 12.11
C PHE A 96 12.61 -1.18 13.45
N PHE A 97 12.63 -2.07 14.44
CA PHE A 97 13.16 -1.76 15.76
C PHE A 97 14.43 -2.56 16.08
N PRO A 98 15.50 -1.92 16.58
CA PRO A 98 16.68 -2.63 17.07
C PRO A 98 16.35 -3.55 18.25
N PRO A 99 17.15 -4.59 18.51
CA PRO A 99 17.03 -5.42 19.70
C PRO A 99 17.13 -4.62 20.99
N GLY A 100 16.34 -4.96 22.00
CA GLY A 100 16.48 -4.46 23.37
C GLY A 100 16.03 -3.02 23.63
N VAL A 101 15.46 -2.31 22.64
CA VAL A 101 14.90 -0.97 22.83
C VAL A 101 13.37 -1.00 22.88
N PRO A 102 12.70 -0.06 23.56
CA PRO A 102 11.25 0.08 23.50
C PRO A 102 10.75 0.33 22.07
N GLN A 103 9.55 -0.18 21.76
CA GLN A 103 8.89 0.09 20.47
C GLN A 103 8.18 1.44 20.51
N GLU A 104 8.97 2.49 20.44
CA GLU A 104 8.55 3.88 20.43
C GLU A 104 9.09 4.57 19.17
N PHE A 105 8.42 5.61 18.71
CA PHE A 105 8.79 6.31 17.47
C PHE A 105 10.26 6.76 17.44
N SER A 106 10.83 7.14 18.58
CA SER A 106 12.26 7.53 18.70
C SER A 106 13.25 6.44 18.28
N HIS A 107 12.86 5.17 18.35
CA HIS A 107 13.68 4.01 18.00
C HIS A 107 13.26 3.37 16.66
N TRP A 108 12.09 3.75 16.11
CA TRP A 108 11.59 3.23 14.86
C TRP A 108 12.44 3.72 13.68
N LYS A 109 12.80 2.83 12.77
CA LYS A 109 13.59 3.16 11.58
C LYS A 109 13.22 2.24 10.43
N THR A 110 12.84 2.81 9.31
CA THR A 110 12.60 2.04 8.07
C THR A 110 13.92 1.47 7.56
N PRO A 111 14.01 0.15 7.31
CA PRO A 111 15.19 -0.45 6.69
C PRO A 111 15.51 0.16 5.33
N ALA A 112 16.80 0.41 5.06
CA ALA A 112 17.26 1.05 3.82
C ALA A 112 16.82 0.26 2.56
N LEU A 113 16.77 -1.06 2.64
CA LEU A 113 16.31 -1.94 1.56
C LEU A 113 14.93 -1.54 1.00
N ILE A 114 14.03 -1.07 1.86
CA ILE A 114 12.64 -0.73 1.51
C ILE A 114 12.37 0.78 1.55
N ASP A 115 13.37 1.59 1.85
CA ASP A 115 13.26 3.06 1.88
C ASP A 115 14.06 3.72 0.76
N THR A 116 15.36 3.41 0.63
CA THR A 116 16.29 4.19 -0.17
C THR A 116 17.20 3.38 -1.11
N GLU A 117 17.25 2.05 -0.98
CA GLU A 117 18.12 1.25 -1.85
C GLU A 117 17.48 1.00 -3.22
N PRO A 118 18.25 1.15 -4.32
CA PRO A 118 17.75 0.91 -5.66
C PRO A 118 17.59 -0.59 -5.95
N PHE A 119 16.62 -0.90 -6.84
CA PHE A 119 16.52 -2.22 -7.46
C PHE A 119 17.05 -2.16 -8.90
N ALA A 120 17.77 -3.20 -9.31
CA ALA A 120 18.30 -3.29 -10.66
C ALA A 120 17.19 -3.62 -11.66
N ILE A 121 17.16 -2.94 -12.81
CA ILE A 121 16.25 -3.27 -13.90
C ILE A 121 16.76 -4.54 -14.58
N GLU A 122 15.94 -5.59 -14.65
CA GLU A 122 16.19 -6.81 -15.40
C GLU A 122 15.71 -6.69 -16.86
N SER A 123 14.51 -6.15 -17.01
CA SER A 123 13.89 -5.94 -18.34
C SER A 123 12.93 -4.76 -18.30
N SER A 124 12.73 -4.13 -19.47
CA SER A 124 11.79 -3.03 -19.63
C SER A 124 11.19 -3.05 -21.01
N SER A 125 9.90 -2.80 -21.10
CA SER A 125 9.12 -2.60 -22.32
C SER A 125 8.22 -1.37 -22.17
N PRO A 126 7.47 -0.95 -23.19
CA PRO A 126 6.52 0.14 -23.04
C PRO A 126 5.41 -0.12 -22.00
N SER A 127 5.07 -1.41 -21.74
CA SER A 127 3.97 -1.78 -20.83
C SER A 127 4.42 -2.48 -19.56
N SER A 128 5.69 -2.81 -19.38
CA SER A 128 6.16 -3.51 -18.19
C SER A 128 7.62 -3.21 -17.88
N VAL A 129 7.97 -3.31 -16.59
CA VAL A 129 9.36 -3.27 -16.12
C VAL A 129 9.53 -4.29 -14.99
N ALA A 130 10.64 -5.03 -15.03
CA ALA A 130 11.02 -5.98 -13.99
C ALA A 130 12.31 -5.56 -13.32
N PHE A 131 12.36 -5.80 -12.02
CA PHE A 131 13.48 -5.45 -11.13
C PHE A 131 13.93 -6.66 -10.33
N SER A 132 15.20 -6.65 -9.93
CA SER A 132 15.74 -7.62 -8.97
C SER A 132 16.62 -6.95 -7.92
N ARG A 133 16.71 -7.62 -6.78
CA ARG A 133 17.57 -7.25 -5.67
C ARG A 133 17.91 -8.46 -4.81
N ALA A 134 19.19 -8.78 -4.64
CA ALA A 134 19.64 -9.65 -3.57
C ALA A 134 19.64 -8.85 -2.24
N ALA A 135 19.04 -9.40 -1.21
CA ALA A 135 18.74 -8.69 0.02
C ALA A 135 19.16 -9.49 1.27
N LYS A 136 19.49 -8.75 2.32
CA LYS A 136 19.66 -9.30 3.68
C LYS A 136 18.96 -8.39 4.67
N MET A 137 18.21 -8.98 5.59
CA MET A 137 17.57 -8.27 6.70
C MET A 137 17.74 -9.08 7.99
N ASN A 138 17.75 -8.38 9.11
CA ASN A 138 17.69 -8.99 10.43
C ASN A 138 16.42 -8.53 11.12
N ASN A 139 15.77 -9.42 11.85
CA ASN A 139 14.69 -9.00 12.73
C ASN A 139 15.21 -8.65 14.13
N ARG A 140 14.35 -8.07 14.94
CA ARG A 140 14.61 -7.68 16.32
C ARG A 140 15.07 -8.85 17.21
N ALA A 141 14.63 -10.07 16.95
CA ALA A 141 15.03 -11.29 17.69
C ALA A 141 16.40 -11.80 17.27
N GLY A 142 17.06 -11.19 16.27
CA GLY A 142 18.40 -11.55 15.80
C GLY A 142 18.42 -12.59 14.68
N ALA A 143 17.27 -13.03 14.17
CA ALA A 143 17.25 -13.90 13.00
C ALA A 143 17.63 -13.11 11.74
N ALA A 144 18.47 -13.74 10.89
CA ALA A 144 18.92 -13.18 9.63
C ALA A 144 18.19 -13.85 8.46
N PHE A 145 17.68 -13.00 7.54
CA PHE A 145 17.03 -13.40 6.31
C PHE A 145 17.92 -13.02 5.13
N SER A 146 18.31 -14.00 4.32
CA SER A 146 18.94 -13.79 3.02
C SER A 146 17.95 -14.20 1.95
N PHE A 147 17.64 -13.30 1.01
CA PHE A 147 16.62 -13.58 0.00
C PHE A 147 16.83 -12.74 -1.25
N ASP A 148 16.33 -13.25 -2.37
CA ASP A 148 16.20 -12.51 -3.60
C ASP A 148 14.78 -11.95 -3.75
N ILE A 149 14.70 -10.71 -4.22
CA ILE A 149 13.47 -10.03 -4.58
C ILE A 149 13.41 -9.94 -6.09
N ARG A 150 12.27 -10.33 -6.67
CA ARG A 150 11.91 -9.99 -8.06
C ARG A 150 10.58 -9.26 -8.04
N ARG A 151 10.58 -8.03 -8.55
CA ARG A 151 9.40 -7.18 -8.68
C ARG A 151 9.12 -6.89 -10.13
N GLU A 152 7.88 -7.08 -10.57
CA GLU A 152 7.39 -6.72 -11.90
C GLU A 152 6.25 -5.72 -11.76
N VAL A 153 6.27 -4.67 -12.59
CA VAL A 153 5.19 -3.68 -12.71
C VAL A 153 4.72 -3.71 -14.15
N GLU A 154 3.45 -3.99 -14.38
CA GLU A 154 2.79 -4.08 -15.67
C GLU A 154 1.59 -3.15 -15.72
N ILE A 155 1.52 -2.24 -16.70
CA ILE A 155 0.29 -1.48 -16.98
C ILE A 155 -0.67 -2.35 -17.80
N LEU A 156 -1.92 -2.40 -17.38
CA LEU A 156 -2.95 -3.18 -18.07
C LEU A 156 -3.58 -2.39 -19.21
N ASP A 157 -3.90 -3.08 -20.30
CA ASP A 157 -4.77 -2.54 -21.33
C ASP A 157 -6.26 -2.69 -20.97
N GLN A 158 -7.15 -2.19 -21.82
CA GLN A 158 -8.60 -2.24 -21.56
C GLN A 158 -9.12 -3.67 -21.41
N ILE A 159 -8.56 -4.63 -22.17
CA ILE A 159 -8.95 -6.04 -22.06
C ILE A 159 -8.50 -6.62 -20.71
N GLY A 160 -7.28 -6.32 -20.30
CA GLY A 160 -6.75 -6.71 -19.00
C GLY A 160 -7.54 -6.11 -17.83
N ILE A 161 -7.93 -4.84 -17.94
CA ILE A 161 -8.79 -4.17 -16.95
C ILE A 161 -10.15 -4.86 -16.89
N ALA A 162 -10.84 -5.03 -18.01
CA ALA A 162 -12.15 -5.68 -18.05
C ALA A 162 -12.10 -7.13 -17.54
N GLY A 163 -11.05 -7.88 -17.89
CA GLY A 163 -10.82 -9.24 -17.40
C GLY A 163 -10.63 -9.31 -15.89
N ALA A 164 -9.87 -8.37 -15.30
CA ALA A 164 -9.62 -8.30 -13.87
C ALA A 164 -10.87 -7.88 -13.07
N LEU A 165 -11.67 -6.97 -13.61
CA LEU A 165 -12.93 -6.52 -12.98
C LEU A 165 -14.07 -7.54 -13.16
N GLY A 166 -14.06 -8.34 -14.23
CA GLY A 166 -15.18 -9.15 -14.67
C GLY A 166 -16.36 -8.33 -15.23
N ILE A 167 -16.12 -7.08 -15.61
CA ILE A 167 -17.01 -6.17 -16.35
C ILE A 167 -16.18 -5.22 -17.21
N SER A 168 -16.77 -4.70 -18.29
CA SER A 168 -16.13 -3.64 -19.09
C SER A 168 -16.54 -2.27 -18.56
N PRO A 169 -15.59 -1.38 -18.22
CA PRO A 169 -15.89 0.02 -17.98
C PRO A 169 -16.57 0.66 -19.22
N ALA A 170 -17.43 1.67 -18.98
CA ALA A 170 -18.02 2.43 -20.07
C ALA A 170 -16.94 3.21 -20.86
N ASP A 171 -17.14 3.43 -22.15
CA ASP A 171 -16.17 4.14 -23.02
C ASP A 171 -15.84 5.56 -22.54
N SER A 172 -16.79 6.20 -21.83
CA SER A 172 -16.62 7.53 -21.23
C SER A 172 -15.84 7.53 -19.91
N THR A 173 -15.41 6.36 -19.43
CA THR A 173 -14.65 6.21 -18.19
C THR A 173 -13.16 6.29 -18.50
N GLY A 174 -12.47 7.28 -17.93
CA GLY A 174 -11.01 7.25 -17.90
C GLY A 174 -10.54 6.12 -16.98
N ALA A 175 -9.58 5.31 -17.45
CA ALA A 175 -9.08 4.19 -16.67
C ALA A 175 -7.56 4.07 -16.77
N VAL A 176 -6.91 3.80 -15.66
CA VAL A 176 -5.55 3.28 -15.56
C VAL A 176 -5.53 2.15 -14.55
N ALA A 177 -4.83 1.08 -14.89
CA ALA A 177 -4.56 0.01 -13.93
C ALA A 177 -3.16 -0.53 -14.15
N TYR A 178 -2.52 -0.91 -13.06
CA TYR A 178 -1.25 -1.62 -13.10
C TYR A 178 -1.25 -2.77 -12.10
N ARG A 179 -0.56 -3.83 -12.50
CA ARG A 179 -0.37 -5.03 -11.68
C ARG A 179 1.07 -5.10 -11.26
N THR A 180 1.30 -5.45 -10.00
CA THR A 180 2.63 -5.78 -9.51
C THR A 180 2.68 -7.22 -9.03
N LYS A 181 3.80 -7.89 -9.35
CA LYS A 181 4.15 -9.21 -8.84
C LYS A 181 5.44 -9.07 -8.05
N ASN A 182 5.39 -9.46 -6.80
CA ASN A 182 6.49 -9.31 -5.85
C ASN A 182 6.86 -10.70 -5.33
N ARG A 183 7.94 -11.26 -5.88
CA ARG A 183 8.43 -12.60 -5.51
C ARG A 183 9.61 -12.45 -4.56
N VAL A 184 9.57 -13.22 -3.49
CA VAL A 184 10.66 -13.40 -2.52
C VAL A 184 11.10 -14.85 -2.55
N THR A 185 12.42 -15.07 -2.70
CA THR A 185 13.03 -16.41 -2.68
C THR A 185 14.01 -16.48 -1.52
N ASN A 186 13.86 -17.43 -0.61
CA ASN A 186 14.85 -17.67 0.45
C ASN A 186 16.16 -18.20 -0.16
N THR A 187 17.22 -17.41 -0.12
CA THR A 187 18.56 -17.76 -0.61
C THR A 187 19.54 -18.12 0.52
N GLY A 188 19.05 -18.15 1.76
CA GLY A 188 19.80 -18.61 2.92
C GLY A 188 19.84 -20.14 3.05
N ASP A 189 20.63 -20.61 3.98
CA ASP A 189 20.84 -22.05 4.22
C ASP A 189 19.82 -22.65 5.20
N ALA A 190 19.01 -21.81 5.87
CA ALA A 190 18.02 -22.23 6.86
C ALA A 190 16.60 -21.88 6.42
N ALA A 191 15.63 -22.70 6.81
CA ALA A 191 14.22 -22.40 6.66
C ALA A 191 13.81 -21.26 7.61
N TRP A 192 12.88 -20.42 7.16
CA TRP A 192 12.25 -19.42 8.02
C TRP A 192 11.14 -20.09 8.83
N THR A 193 11.17 -19.92 10.14
CA THR A 193 10.25 -20.60 11.07
C THR A 193 9.54 -19.60 11.98
N LYS A 194 8.41 -20.00 12.54
CA LYS A 194 7.67 -19.16 13.49
C LYS A 194 8.47 -18.79 14.71
N GLU A 195 9.35 -19.68 15.16
CA GLU A 195 10.18 -19.53 16.37
C GLU A 195 11.25 -18.44 16.18
N SER A 196 11.83 -18.36 14.99
CA SER A 196 12.85 -17.36 14.64
C SER A 196 12.24 -16.06 14.09
N GLY A 197 10.95 -16.06 13.81
CA GLY A 197 10.22 -15.00 13.16
C GLY A 197 10.04 -15.26 11.67
N LEU A 198 8.91 -14.81 11.14
CA LEU A 198 8.59 -14.81 9.72
C LEU A 198 8.45 -13.37 9.22
N ILE A 199 8.69 -13.17 7.93
CA ILE A 199 8.42 -11.90 7.26
C ILE A 199 7.21 -12.01 6.36
N SER A 200 6.60 -10.88 5.99
CA SER A 200 5.56 -10.80 4.95
C SER A 200 5.95 -9.80 3.88
N ILE A 201 5.43 -9.97 2.67
CA ILE A 201 5.41 -8.92 1.65
C ILE A 201 4.25 -7.99 2.01
N TRP A 202 4.53 -6.68 2.09
CA TRP A 202 3.57 -5.66 2.48
C TRP A 202 3.56 -4.53 1.45
N MET A 203 2.43 -4.37 0.79
CA MET A 203 2.24 -3.34 -0.24
C MET A 203 1.49 -2.16 0.34
N LEU A 204 1.99 -0.93 0.15
CA LEU A 204 1.41 0.28 0.68
C LEU A 204 1.29 1.33 -0.43
N GLY A 205 0.09 1.89 -0.59
CA GLY A 205 -0.14 2.97 -1.55
C GLY A 205 -0.50 4.28 -0.86
N MET A 206 0.23 5.38 -1.18
CA MET A 206 -0.09 6.72 -0.73
C MET A 206 -0.86 7.48 -1.81
N PHE A 207 -2.07 7.92 -1.49
CA PHE A 207 -2.97 8.60 -2.42
C PHE A 207 -3.33 10.01 -1.93
N PRO A 208 -3.50 11.00 -2.83
CA PRO A 208 -3.91 12.35 -2.47
C PRO A 208 -5.32 12.34 -1.85
N PRO A 209 -5.52 12.89 -0.65
CA PRO A 209 -6.81 12.94 0.00
C PRO A 209 -7.65 14.11 -0.54
N THR A 210 -8.97 13.98 -0.41
CA THR A 210 -9.93 15.07 -0.61
C THR A 210 -10.97 15.05 0.51
N GLU A 211 -11.76 16.10 0.64
CA GLU A 211 -12.88 16.16 1.60
C GLU A 211 -13.88 15.02 1.40
N GLY A 212 -14.08 14.60 0.13
CA GLY A 212 -14.99 13.54 -0.27
C GLY A 212 -14.39 12.12 -0.21
N SER A 213 -13.15 11.96 0.26
CA SER A 213 -12.48 10.64 0.29
C SER A 213 -13.08 9.74 1.35
N ILE A 214 -13.69 8.62 0.93
CA ILE A 214 -14.18 7.56 1.81
C ILE A 214 -13.59 6.23 1.34
N LEU A 215 -12.78 5.63 2.20
CA LEU A 215 -12.22 4.30 2.00
C LEU A 215 -13.29 3.25 2.32
N VAL A 216 -13.28 2.17 1.56
CA VAL A 216 -14.22 1.06 1.68
C VAL A 216 -13.46 -0.24 1.73
N LEU A 217 -13.64 -0.98 2.80
CA LEU A 217 -13.09 -2.32 3.00
C LEU A 217 -14.26 -3.30 3.14
N PRO A 218 -14.59 -4.04 2.07
CA PRO A 218 -15.59 -5.09 2.15
C PRO A 218 -15.16 -6.19 3.13
N LEU A 219 -16.12 -6.71 3.89
CA LEU A 219 -15.92 -7.73 4.90
C LEU A 219 -16.65 -9.02 4.47
N LYS A 220 -16.01 -10.16 4.65
CA LYS A 220 -16.61 -11.47 4.35
C LYS A 220 -17.88 -11.65 5.19
N PRO A 221 -19.06 -11.84 4.57
CA PRO A 221 -20.31 -11.99 5.27
C PRO A 221 -20.33 -13.19 6.21
N GLY A 222 -21.00 -13.05 7.37
CA GLY A 222 -21.21 -14.14 8.32
C GLY A 222 -19.96 -14.77 8.93
N ALA A 223 -18.76 -14.25 8.64
CA ALA A 223 -17.52 -14.73 9.23
C ALA A 223 -17.29 -14.10 10.60
N GLU A 224 -16.63 -14.83 11.48
CA GLU A 224 -16.16 -14.33 12.77
C GLU A 224 -14.98 -13.37 12.60
N GLY A 225 -14.74 -12.54 13.60
CA GLY A 225 -13.66 -11.56 13.63
C GLY A 225 -14.17 -10.13 13.51
N VAL A 226 -13.46 -9.22 14.13
CA VAL A 226 -13.78 -7.78 14.16
C VAL A 226 -12.62 -7.04 13.51
N PRO A 227 -12.88 -6.07 12.60
CA PRO A 227 -11.84 -5.20 12.11
C PRO A 227 -11.12 -4.49 13.24
N ASN A 228 -9.79 -4.40 13.14
CA ASN A 228 -8.98 -3.69 14.10
C ASN A 228 -9.05 -2.18 13.83
N THR A 229 -9.63 -1.43 14.76
CA THR A 229 -9.73 0.05 14.70
C THR A 229 -8.94 0.74 15.81
N ASN A 230 -8.10 0.00 16.51
CA ASN A 230 -7.27 0.47 17.60
C ASN A 230 -5.83 -0.05 17.46
N TYR A 231 -5.08 0.52 16.55
CA TYR A 231 -3.66 0.17 16.37
C TYR A 231 -2.78 0.86 17.41
N THR A 232 -1.84 0.12 17.97
CA THR A 232 -0.83 0.66 18.89
C THR A 232 -0.06 1.81 18.24
N GLY A 233 0.05 2.92 18.93
CA GLY A 233 0.68 4.15 18.42
C GLY A 233 -0.24 5.06 17.61
N PHE A 234 -1.46 4.58 17.23
CA PHE A 234 -2.46 5.38 16.52
C PHE A 234 -3.72 5.62 17.37
N GLY A 235 -4.00 4.75 18.33
CA GLY A 235 -5.17 4.82 19.18
C GLY A 235 -6.47 4.35 18.53
N GLN A 236 -7.57 4.48 19.26
CA GLN A 236 -8.90 4.12 18.80
C GLN A 236 -9.43 5.13 17.80
N ILE A 237 -9.85 4.67 16.62
CA ILE A 237 -10.53 5.51 15.65
C ILE A 237 -11.99 5.72 16.10
N PRO A 238 -12.46 6.98 16.20
CA PRO A 238 -13.82 7.25 16.64
C PRO A 238 -14.87 6.91 15.55
N PRO A 239 -16.14 6.61 15.93
CA PRO A 239 -17.19 6.17 15.00
C PRO A 239 -17.51 7.16 13.87
N GLU A 240 -17.28 8.45 14.09
CA GLU A 240 -17.42 9.49 13.04
C GLU A 240 -16.34 9.45 11.98
N ARG A 241 -15.26 8.70 12.22
CA ARG A 241 -14.15 8.51 11.29
C ARG A 241 -14.15 7.13 10.64
N ALA A 242 -14.53 6.09 11.39
CA ALA A 242 -14.65 4.73 10.87
C ALA A 242 -15.92 4.06 11.39
N VAL A 243 -16.68 3.42 10.49
CA VAL A 243 -17.94 2.77 10.83
C VAL A 243 -18.16 1.49 10.01
N VAL A 244 -18.64 0.44 10.69
CA VAL A 244 -19.10 -0.78 10.02
C VAL A 244 -20.61 -0.65 9.77
N LYS A 245 -21.03 -0.77 8.50
CA LYS A 245 -22.43 -0.85 8.09
C LYS A 245 -22.63 -2.10 7.20
N GLY A 246 -23.41 -3.07 7.67
CA GLY A 246 -23.52 -4.38 7.03
C GLY A 246 -22.15 -5.05 6.92
N ASP A 247 -21.81 -5.50 5.72
CA ASP A 247 -20.55 -6.17 5.43
C ASP A 247 -19.49 -5.20 4.84
N HIS A 248 -19.48 -3.94 5.28
CA HIS A 248 -18.52 -2.94 4.82
C HIS A 248 -18.00 -2.10 6.00
N LEU A 249 -16.69 -1.93 6.05
CA LEU A 249 -16.00 -0.96 6.88
C LEU A 249 -15.72 0.28 6.05
N PHE A 250 -16.25 1.43 6.48
CA PHE A 250 -16.00 2.74 5.87
C PHE A 250 -15.05 3.54 6.74
N PHE A 251 -14.10 4.24 6.11
CA PHE A 251 -13.11 5.05 6.79
C PHE A 251 -12.89 6.37 6.04
N LYS A 252 -12.85 7.50 6.75
CA LYS A 252 -12.54 8.79 6.14
C LYS A 252 -11.06 8.91 5.81
N GLY A 253 -10.78 9.10 4.51
CA GLY A 253 -9.43 9.29 3.96
C GLY A 253 -9.13 10.74 3.60
N ASP A 254 -9.49 11.70 4.46
CA ASP A 254 -9.48 13.14 4.18
C ASP A 254 -8.16 13.84 4.55
N GLY A 255 -7.17 13.10 5.06
CA GLY A 255 -5.87 13.66 5.46
C GLY A 255 -5.89 14.55 6.70
N LYS A 256 -6.95 14.49 7.53
CA LYS A 256 -7.15 15.42 8.66
C LYS A 256 -6.81 14.84 10.02
N GLU A 257 -7.10 13.58 10.24
CA GLU A 257 -6.92 12.92 11.53
C GLU A 257 -6.21 11.60 11.33
N ARG A 258 -5.08 11.43 12.01
CA ARG A 258 -4.26 10.25 11.91
C ARG A 258 -4.96 9.03 12.48
N GLY A 259 -5.00 7.94 11.71
CA GLY A 259 -5.58 6.67 12.16
C GLY A 259 -5.21 5.52 11.24
N LYS A 260 -5.10 4.33 11.82
CA LYS A 260 -4.85 3.08 11.11
C LYS A 260 -5.89 2.04 11.51
N LEU A 261 -6.35 1.27 10.54
CA LEU A 261 -7.25 0.15 10.76
C LEU A 261 -6.80 -1.08 9.96
N GLY A 262 -7.32 -2.24 10.33
CA GLY A 262 -7.00 -3.50 9.67
C GLY A 262 -8.17 -4.46 9.63
N VAL A 263 -8.12 -5.37 8.66
CA VAL A 263 -9.11 -6.43 8.45
C VAL A 263 -8.42 -7.78 8.63
N PRO A 264 -8.85 -8.58 9.63
CA PRO A 264 -8.25 -9.88 9.91
C PRO A 264 -8.54 -10.88 8.79
N PRO A 265 -7.71 -11.94 8.66
CA PRO A 265 -7.82 -12.93 7.58
C PRO A 265 -9.20 -13.57 7.45
N SER A 266 -9.89 -13.79 8.58
CA SER A 266 -11.25 -14.37 8.60
C SER A 266 -12.31 -13.49 7.94
N ARG A 267 -12.10 -12.16 7.91
CA ARG A 267 -13.04 -11.17 7.37
C ARG A 267 -12.58 -10.55 6.05
N ALA A 268 -11.33 -10.77 5.63
CA ALA A 268 -10.77 -10.12 4.46
C ALA A 268 -11.44 -10.55 3.16
N MET A 269 -11.69 -9.58 2.29
CA MET A 269 -12.07 -9.75 0.90
C MET A 269 -10.91 -9.33 0.00
N ALA A 270 -10.89 -9.80 -1.26
CA ALA A 270 -9.79 -9.53 -2.19
C ALA A 270 -9.71 -8.07 -2.67
N TRP A 271 -10.73 -7.27 -2.41
CA TRP A 271 -10.87 -5.89 -2.87
C TRP A 271 -10.95 -4.92 -1.70
N CYS A 272 -10.35 -3.75 -1.87
CA CYS A 272 -10.63 -2.53 -1.11
C CYS A 272 -10.55 -1.32 -2.04
N GLY A 273 -10.96 -0.15 -1.59
CA GLY A 273 -10.92 1.02 -2.46
C GLY A 273 -11.24 2.33 -1.75
N CYS A 274 -11.27 3.39 -2.52
CA CYS A 274 -11.65 4.74 -2.09
C CYS A 274 -12.52 5.40 -3.15
N TRP A 275 -13.62 5.99 -2.74
CA TRP A 275 -14.41 6.90 -3.56
C TRP A 275 -14.15 8.35 -3.14
N GLN A 276 -13.76 9.18 -4.11
CA GLN A 276 -13.52 10.61 -3.95
C GLN A 276 -14.59 11.38 -4.73
N SER A 277 -15.73 11.61 -4.06
CA SER A 277 -16.96 12.11 -4.69
C SER A 277 -16.84 13.51 -5.27
N ASP A 278 -16.01 14.34 -4.67
CA ASP A 278 -15.76 15.74 -5.06
C ASP A 278 -14.90 15.89 -6.32
N ILE A 279 -14.19 14.83 -6.70
CA ILE A 279 -13.32 14.84 -7.88
C ILE A 279 -13.62 13.73 -8.89
N GLY A 280 -14.64 12.88 -8.62
CA GLY A 280 -15.04 11.79 -9.50
C GLY A 280 -13.96 10.74 -9.75
N VAL A 281 -13.22 10.34 -8.69
CA VAL A 281 -12.18 9.30 -8.75
C VAL A 281 -12.57 8.11 -7.90
N LEU A 282 -12.57 6.93 -8.50
CA LEU A 282 -12.70 5.65 -7.83
C LEU A 282 -11.36 4.92 -7.90
N THR A 283 -10.69 4.77 -6.77
CA THR A 283 -9.48 3.96 -6.61
C THR A 283 -9.86 2.59 -6.07
N LEU A 284 -9.35 1.52 -6.70
CA LEU A 284 -9.54 0.15 -6.24
C LEU A 284 -8.17 -0.54 -6.12
N VAL A 285 -8.04 -1.36 -5.11
CA VAL A 285 -6.90 -2.27 -4.91
C VAL A 285 -7.42 -3.69 -4.81
N HIS A 286 -6.80 -4.57 -5.58
CA HIS A 286 -7.12 -6.00 -5.59
C HIS A 286 -5.87 -6.82 -5.29
N THR A 287 -5.99 -7.77 -4.37
CA THR A 287 -4.97 -8.81 -4.10
C THR A 287 -5.64 -10.18 -4.08
N PRO A 288 -5.14 -11.16 -4.83
CA PRO A 288 -5.61 -12.53 -4.72
C PRO A 288 -5.36 -13.06 -3.30
N LEU A 289 -6.40 -13.58 -2.66
CA LEU A 289 -6.27 -14.19 -1.35
C LEU A 289 -6.01 -15.70 -1.48
N PRO A 290 -5.31 -16.34 -0.52
CA PRO A 290 -5.28 -17.79 -0.39
C PRO A 290 -6.70 -18.37 -0.35
N ALA A 291 -6.86 -19.66 -0.71
CA ALA A 291 -8.17 -20.33 -0.70
C ALA A 291 -8.85 -20.27 0.68
N ASP A 292 -8.06 -20.36 1.75
CA ASP A 292 -8.50 -20.17 3.13
C ASP A 292 -7.56 -19.19 3.84
N PRO A 293 -7.83 -17.87 3.78
CA PRO A 293 -7.01 -16.88 4.45
C PRO A 293 -6.97 -17.05 5.97
N ALA A 294 -8.07 -17.51 6.57
CA ALA A 294 -8.18 -17.68 8.02
C ALA A 294 -7.27 -18.78 8.56
N ALA A 295 -6.91 -19.77 7.72
CA ALA A 295 -5.98 -20.83 8.08
C ALA A 295 -4.50 -20.41 7.91
N GLN A 296 -4.22 -19.23 7.36
CA GLN A 296 -2.85 -18.74 7.15
C GLN A 296 -2.43 -17.81 8.28
N PRO A 297 -1.16 -17.89 8.75
CA PRO A 297 -0.61 -16.89 9.64
C PRO A 297 -0.38 -15.58 8.89
N TYR A 298 -0.65 -14.43 9.54
CA TYR A 298 -0.27 -13.10 9.05
C TYR A 298 0.52 -12.40 10.14
N VAL A 299 1.63 -11.74 9.80
CA VAL A 299 2.45 -11.06 10.80
C VAL A 299 1.68 -9.89 11.43
N ASP A 300 1.68 -9.81 12.77
CA ASP A 300 1.14 -8.65 13.50
C ASP A 300 2.19 -7.54 13.51
N SER A 301 1.87 -6.42 12.88
CA SER A 301 2.74 -5.25 12.77
C SER A 301 2.53 -4.22 13.88
N GLN A 302 1.73 -4.52 14.89
CA GLN A 302 1.52 -3.61 16.01
C GLN A 302 2.79 -3.47 16.88
N TRP A 303 2.98 -2.29 17.42
CA TRP A 303 4.15 -1.99 18.25
C TRP A 303 3.93 -2.45 19.70
N LYS A 304 3.94 -3.74 19.91
CA LYS A 304 3.74 -4.40 21.21
C LYS A 304 4.56 -5.69 21.29
N GLU A 305 4.96 -6.08 22.49
CA GLU A 305 5.76 -7.29 22.71
C GLU A 305 4.89 -8.52 23.03
N ASP A 306 3.65 -8.33 23.41
CA ASP A 306 2.71 -9.37 23.82
C ASP A 306 1.74 -9.74 22.69
N GLY A 307 1.08 -10.89 22.86
CA GLY A 307 0.12 -11.42 21.91
C GLY A 307 0.71 -12.42 20.91
N ASP A 308 -0.14 -12.89 20.00
CA ASP A 308 0.29 -13.77 18.92
C ASP A 308 0.91 -12.93 17.78
N PRO A 309 2.22 -13.09 17.49
CA PRO A 309 2.88 -12.33 16.42
C PRO A 309 2.39 -12.68 15.02
N TYR A 310 1.50 -13.66 14.89
CA TYR A 310 0.93 -14.14 13.63
C TYR A 310 -0.59 -13.92 13.52
N ALA A 311 -1.17 -13.12 14.40
CA ALA A 311 -2.59 -12.71 14.36
C ALA A 311 -2.77 -11.34 13.71
N GLY A 312 -2.03 -11.05 12.64
CA GLY A 312 -2.07 -9.78 11.92
C GLY A 312 -3.18 -9.68 10.89
N ASP A 313 -3.23 -8.54 10.22
CA ASP A 313 -4.26 -8.18 9.24
C ASP A 313 -3.79 -8.42 7.79
N VAL A 314 -4.76 -8.69 6.91
CA VAL A 314 -4.53 -8.90 5.46
C VAL A 314 -4.60 -7.59 4.69
N ILE A 315 -5.61 -6.77 5.03
CA ILE A 315 -5.86 -5.46 4.44
C ILE A 315 -5.77 -4.42 5.55
N ASN A 316 -4.98 -3.38 5.30
CA ASN A 316 -4.94 -2.23 6.18
C ASN A 316 -5.33 -0.97 5.41
N ALA A 317 -5.75 0.04 6.15
CA ALA A 317 -5.93 1.39 5.66
C ALA A 317 -5.40 2.39 6.68
N TYR A 318 -4.81 3.44 6.18
CA TYR A 318 -4.27 4.53 6.97
C TYR A 318 -4.76 5.87 6.44
N ASN A 319 -5.07 6.78 7.33
CA ASN A 319 -5.29 8.18 7.03
C ASN A 319 -4.28 9.01 7.81
N ASP A 320 -3.54 9.87 7.10
CA ASP A 320 -2.58 10.75 7.74
C ASP A 320 -3.27 11.98 8.35
N GLY A 321 -2.59 12.56 9.31
CA GLY A 321 -3.01 13.75 10.02
C GLY A 321 -1.98 14.09 11.10
N PRO A 322 -2.13 15.23 11.77
CA PRO A 322 -1.26 15.58 12.89
C PRO A 322 -1.22 14.46 13.94
N PRO A 323 -0.04 13.98 14.36
CA PRO A 323 0.07 12.94 15.40
C PRO A 323 -0.42 13.44 16.77
N GLU A 324 -0.37 14.75 17.00
CA GLU A 324 -0.89 15.46 18.18
C GLU A 324 -1.29 16.88 17.78
N PRO A 325 -2.13 17.58 18.56
CA PRO A 325 -2.54 18.93 18.27
C PRO A 325 -1.36 19.89 18.06
N GLY A 326 -1.30 20.52 16.87
CA GLY A 326 -0.26 21.48 16.51
C GLY A 326 1.01 20.85 15.89
N ALA A 327 1.14 19.54 15.88
CA ALA A 327 2.24 18.85 15.19
C ALA A 327 2.00 18.81 13.66
N LYS A 328 3.10 18.72 12.91
CA LYS A 328 3.02 18.53 11.45
C LYS A 328 2.76 17.05 11.12
N PRO A 329 1.81 16.75 10.22
CA PRO A 329 1.63 15.40 9.68
C PRO A 329 2.83 14.99 8.82
N LEU A 330 2.88 13.71 8.43
CA LEU A 330 3.83 13.20 7.42
C LEU A 330 3.57 13.85 6.06
N GLY A 331 2.31 14.08 5.75
CA GLY A 331 1.78 14.75 4.57
C GLY A 331 0.28 14.52 4.48
N PRO A 332 -0.47 15.25 3.66
CA PRO A 332 -1.87 14.90 3.45
C PRO A 332 -1.96 13.70 2.50
N PHE A 333 -2.15 12.48 3.02
CA PHE A 333 -2.40 11.28 2.22
C PHE A 333 -3.27 10.27 2.97
N PHE A 334 -3.86 9.34 2.25
CA PHE A 334 -4.40 8.11 2.80
C PHE A 334 -3.70 6.90 2.15
N GLU A 335 -3.76 5.74 2.82
CA GLU A 335 -3.18 4.50 2.31
C GLU A 335 -4.22 3.39 2.21
N LEU A 336 -4.04 2.55 1.17
CA LEU A 336 -4.62 1.22 1.07
C LEU A 336 -3.45 0.23 1.01
N GLU A 337 -3.51 -0.79 1.86
CA GLU A 337 -2.39 -1.69 2.09
C GLU A 337 -2.85 -3.15 1.98
N THR A 338 -1.99 -4.00 1.39
CA THR A 338 -2.22 -5.45 1.35
C THR A 338 -1.00 -6.20 1.86
N SER A 339 -1.22 -7.32 2.55
CA SER A 339 -0.16 -8.16 3.08
C SER A 339 -0.27 -9.60 2.58
N SER A 340 0.89 -10.22 2.29
CA SER A 340 0.96 -11.66 2.12
C SER A 340 0.79 -12.38 3.46
N PRO A 341 0.46 -13.68 3.47
CA PRO A 341 0.71 -14.51 4.62
C PRO A 341 2.17 -14.41 5.10
N ALA A 342 2.41 -14.75 6.36
CA ALA A 342 3.75 -14.88 6.91
C ALA A 342 4.53 -15.99 6.18
N LEU A 343 5.71 -15.66 5.67
CA LEU A 343 6.47 -16.50 4.73
C LEU A 343 7.32 -17.53 5.47
N ALA A 344 6.86 -18.78 5.54
CA ALA A 344 7.62 -19.93 6.05
C ALA A 344 8.33 -20.63 4.88
N LEU A 345 9.45 -20.06 4.40
CA LEU A 345 10.16 -20.52 3.22
C LEU A 345 11.37 -21.40 3.58
N ALA A 346 11.40 -22.64 3.06
CA ALA A 346 12.61 -23.45 3.03
C ALA A 346 13.68 -22.81 2.10
N PRO A 347 14.98 -23.17 2.24
CA PRO A 347 16.01 -22.76 1.31
C PRO A 347 15.62 -23.03 -0.16
N GLY A 348 15.74 -22.05 -1.01
CA GLY A 348 15.34 -22.08 -2.42
C GLY A 348 13.85 -21.96 -2.69
N ALA A 349 12.98 -22.00 -1.68
CA ALA A 349 11.55 -21.80 -1.87
C ALA A 349 11.19 -20.33 -2.07
N SER A 350 10.10 -20.08 -2.80
CA SER A 350 9.63 -18.73 -3.14
C SER A 350 8.16 -18.55 -2.80
N TYR A 351 7.78 -17.30 -2.55
CA TYR A 351 6.39 -16.84 -2.52
C TYR A 351 6.23 -15.60 -3.40
N GLU A 352 5.07 -15.47 -4.04
CA GLU A 352 4.74 -14.30 -4.85
C GLU A 352 3.47 -13.65 -4.34
N HIS A 353 3.54 -12.37 -4.01
CA HIS A 353 2.39 -11.53 -3.68
C HIS A 353 2.07 -10.63 -4.87
N GLN A 354 0.81 -10.65 -5.29
CA GLN A 354 0.32 -9.84 -6.41
C GLN A 354 -0.64 -8.78 -5.91
N GLN A 355 -0.47 -7.55 -6.40
CA GLN A 355 -1.44 -6.48 -6.23
C GLN A 355 -1.79 -5.86 -7.58
N THR A 356 -3.03 -5.44 -7.74
CA THR A 356 -3.46 -4.64 -8.90
C THR A 356 -4.17 -3.40 -8.38
N THR A 357 -3.66 -2.23 -8.77
CA THR A 357 -4.25 -0.94 -8.44
C THR A 357 -4.95 -0.40 -9.69
N PHE A 358 -6.17 0.10 -9.49
CA PHE A 358 -7.00 0.68 -10.55
C PHE A 358 -7.42 2.08 -10.14
N HIS A 359 -7.42 3.00 -11.09
CA HIS A 359 -8.08 4.28 -10.94
C HIS A 359 -9.03 4.51 -12.10
N PHE A 360 -10.21 4.92 -11.75
CA PHE A 360 -11.25 5.31 -12.71
C PHE A 360 -11.65 6.76 -12.48
N THR A 361 -11.77 7.50 -13.57
CA THR A 361 -12.27 8.88 -13.56
C THR A 361 -13.54 8.96 -14.40
N GLY A 362 -14.58 9.61 -13.87
CA GLY A 362 -15.85 9.69 -14.58
C GLY A 362 -16.99 10.19 -13.72
N SER A 363 -18.20 10.10 -14.29
CA SER A 363 -19.40 10.43 -13.56
C SER A 363 -19.80 9.31 -12.60
N ARG A 364 -20.65 9.63 -11.61
CA ARG A 364 -21.20 8.62 -10.71
C ARG A 364 -21.88 7.48 -11.48
N GLU A 365 -22.62 7.78 -12.53
CA GLU A 365 -23.36 6.79 -13.33
C GLU A 365 -22.43 5.78 -13.98
N THR A 366 -21.25 6.21 -14.45
CA THR A 366 -20.26 5.33 -15.11
C THR A 366 -19.44 4.53 -14.11
N LEU A 367 -19.22 5.05 -12.90
CA LEU A 367 -18.36 4.43 -11.88
C LEU A 367 -19.14 3.56 -10.88
N ASP A 368 -20.43 3.80 -10.64
CA ASP A 368 -21.24 3.03 -9.68
C ASP A 368 -21.32 1.52 -10.00
N PRO A 369 -21.45 1.08 -11.27
CA PRO A 369 -21.39 -0.35 -11.60
C PRO A 369 -20.07 -1.01 -11.22
N ILE A 370 -18.94 -0.30 -11.35
CA ILE A 370 -17.60 -0.79 -10.99
C ILE A 370 -17.50 -0.93 -9.46
N ALA A 371 -17.94 0.09 -8.71
CA ALA A 371 -17.96 0.05 -7.25
C ALA A 371 -18.82 -1.11 -6.73
N ARG A 372 -20.02 -1.28 -7.26
CA ARG A 372 -20.91 -2.42 -6.88
C ARG A 372 -20.28 -3.76 -7.19
N LYS A 373 -19.62 -3.91 -8.33
CA LYS A 373 -18.99 -5.17 -8.75
C LYS A 373 -17.83 -5.54 -7.84
N CYS A 374 -16.94 -4.59 -7.54
CA CYS A 374 -15.69 -4.84 -6.84
C CYS A 374 -15.80 -4.68 -5.32
N LEU A 375 -16.55 -3.66 -4.87
CA LEU A 375 -16.70 -3.36 -3.45
C LEU A 375 -18.00 -3.88 -2.85
N GLY A 376 -18.96 -4.35 -3.65
CA GLY A 376 -20.25 -4.83 -3.18
C GLY A 376 -21.20 -3.71 -2.71
N VAL A 377 -20.85 -2.44 -2.92
CA VAL A 377 -21.63 -1.28 -2.46
C VAL A 377 -21.63 -0.18 -3.52
N GLY A 378 -22.74 0.54 -3.68
CA GLY A 378 -22.86 1.64 -4.62
C GLY A 378 -22.30 2.96 -4.06
N LEU A 379 -21.91 3.87 -4.96
CA LEU A 379 -21.25 5.13 -4.62
C LEU A 379 -22.13 6.04 -3.73
N GLU A 380 -23.44 6.06 -3.94
CA GLU A 380 -24.35 6.83 -3.07
C GLU A 380 -24.35 6.33 -1.62
N ALA A 381 -24.27 5.02 -1.42
CA ALA A 381 -24.22 4.43 -0.09
C ALA A 381 -22.88 4.74 0.59
N ILE A 382 -21.77 4.78 -0.18
CA ILE A 382 -20.46 5.18 0.32
C ILE A 382 -20.51 6.64 0.81
N GLU A 383 -21.05 7.57 0.01
CA GLU A 383 -21.17 8.99 0.38
C GLU A 383 -22.02 9.18 1.66
N LYS A 384 -23.03 8.35 1.83
CA LYS A 384 -23.93 8.38 3.01
C LYS A 384 -23.41 7.55 4.19
N ALA A 385 -22.21 6.97 4.12
CA ALA A 385 -21.71 6.09 5.17
C ALA A 385 -21.65 6.77 6.56
N PHE A 386 -21.39 8.07 6.60
CA PHE A 386 -21.30 8.87 7.83
C PHE A 386 -22.51 9.81 8.03
N ALA A 387 -23.53 9.73 7.18
CA ALA A 387 -24.78 10.45 7.41
C ALA A 387 -25.53 9.85 8.62
N LYS A 388 -26.11 10.76 9.43
CA LYS A 388 -26.91 10.41 10.61
C LYS A 388 -28.26 9.84 10.21
#